data_5781b26785b9b6df216f24c0fc023f97
#
_entry.id   5781b26785b9b6df216f24c0fc023f97
#
_cell.length_a   1.000
_cell.length_b   1.000
_cell.length_c   1.000
_cell.angle_alpha   90.00
_cell.angle_beta   90.00
_cell.angle_gamma   90.00
#
_symmetry.space_group_name_H-M   'P 1'
#
loop_
_entity.id
_entity.type
_entity.pdbx_description
1 polymer ?
#
loop_
_entity_poly.entity_id
_entity_poly.type
_entity_poly.pdbx_seq_one_letter_code
_entity_poly.pdbx_strand_id
1 'polypeptide(L)'
;ENGMRSGTEPVPLIMGLKGAVEDLPNLNTQLEKQKQLWNYARETLMSRCGAVINSPDDALPYILNISLPGYRSETLLHFLEARNIFVSSGSACAKGHGSYVLKEMGLKPALTDSALRISFCKNNTENDIDLLADALCDAEKVLRKANI
;
A
#
# COMPACT_ATOMS: atom_id res chain seq x y z
N GLU A 1 1.46 38.80 14.76
CA GLU A 1 0.82 37.52 14.40
C GLU A 1 -0.60 37.70 13.82
N ASN A 2 -1.03 38.92 13.59
CA ASN A 2 -2.30 39.30 12.94
C ASN A 2 -3.55 38.57 13.48
N GLY A 3 -3.52 38.15 14.75
CA GLY A 3 -4.67 37.52 15.41
C GLY A 3 -5.01 36.10 14.95
N MET A 4 -4.19 35.45 14.13
CA MET A 4 -4.47 34.09 13.62
C MET A 4 -4.28 33.00 14.68
N ARG A 5 -3.37 33.19 15.64
CA ARG A 5 -3.11 32.24 16.72
C ARG A 5 -2.50 32.96 17.93
N SER A 6 -3.00 32.70 19.12
CA SER A 6 -2.41 33.18 20.36
C SER A 6 -1.39 32.21 20.95
N GLY A 7 -0.44 32.69 21.72
CA GLY A 7 0.57 31.93 22.43
C GLY A 7 1.96 31.98 21.79
N THR A 8 2.96 31.50 22.55
CA THR A 8 4.36 31.45 22.12
C THR A 8 4.54 30.48 20.96
N GLU A 9 5.36 30.86 19.99
CA GLU A 9 5.66 29.99 18.84
C GLU A 9 6.39 28.71 19.28
N PRO A 10 6.01 27.54 18.75
CA PRO A 10 6.61 26.25 19.10
C PRO A 10 7.96 26.09 18.40
N VAL A 11 8.98 26.86 18.79
CA VAL A 11 10.30 26.86 18.14
C VAL A 11 10.92 25.48 17.96
N PRO A 12 10.83 24.52 18.94
CA PRO A 12 11.37 23.19 18.72
C PRO A 12 10.71 22.45 17.54
N LEU A 13 9.40 22.59 17.35
CA LEU A 13 8.68 21.97 16.22
C LEU A 13 9.05 22.63 14.88
N ILE A 14 9.22 23.94 14.88
CA ILE A 14 9.67 24.70 13.70
C ILE A 14 11.09 24.28 13.29
N MET A 15 11.98 24.14 14.27
CA MET A 15 13.35 23.66 14.01
C MET A 15 13.37 22.20 13.55
N GLY A 16 12.50 21.36 14.10
CA GLY A 16 12.32 19.97 13.63
C GLY A 16 11.84 19.91 12.19
N LEU A 17 10.88 20.76 11.81
CA LEU A 17 10.42 20.86 10.41
C LEU A 17 11.55 21.35 9.49
N LYS A 18 12.34 22.35 9.91
CA LYS A 18 13.52 22.81 9.17
C LYS A 18 14.48 21.66 8.92
N GLY A 19 14.88 20.91 9.97
CA GLY A 19 15.76 19.75 9.84
C GLY A 19 15.21 18.69 8.89
N ALA A 20 13.91 18.38 8.98
CA ALA A 20 13.27 17.43 8.08
C ALA A 20 13.29 17.86 6.60
N VAL A 21 13.17 19.18 6.35
CA VAL A 21 13.26 19.73 4.98
C VAL A 21 14.69 19.70 4.46
N GLU A 22 15.69 19.99 5.31
CA GLU A 22 17.11 19.93 4.97
C GLU A 22 17.57 18.50 4.67
N ASP A 23 16.98 17.49 5.32
CA ASP A 23 17.25 16.05 5.11
C ASP A 23 16.48 15.46 3.92
N LEU A 24 15.64 16.22 3.23
CA LEU A 24 14.93 15.70 2.07
C LEU A 24 15.92 15.28 0.97
N PRO A 25 15.81 14.06 0.45
CA PRO A 25 16.61 13.61 -0.69
C PRO A 25 16.21 14.39 -1.95
N ASN A 26 17.02 14.28 -2.99
CA ASN A 26 16.61 14.79 -4.30
C ASN A 26 15.32 14.06 -4.73
N LEU A 27 14.22 14.82 -4.83
CA LEU A 27 12.89 14.30 -5.06
C LEU A 27 12.78 13.54 -6.38
N ASN A 28 13.45 14.00 -7.45
CA ASN A 28 13.41 13.33 -8.75
C ASN A 28 14.11 11.96 -8.67
N THR A 29 15.29 11.89 -8.05
CA THR A 29 16.00 10.63 -7.86
C THR A 29 15.19 9.65 -6.99
N GLN A 30 14.54 10.16 -5.94
CA GLN A 30 13.68 9.35 -5.09
C GLN A 30 12.45 8.85 -5.84
N LEU A 31 11.83 9.68 -6.66
CA LEU A 31 10.67 9.28 -7.46
C LEU A 31 11.03 8.19 -8.47
N GLU A 32 12.18 8.32 -9.16
CA GLU A 32 12.62 7.28 -10.11
C GLU A 32 12.91 5.94 -9.43
N LYS A 33 13.57 5.95 -8.28
CA LYS A 33 13.75 4.72 -7.48
C LYS A 33 12.41 4.10 -7.08
N GLN A 34 11.46 4.94 -6.68
CA GLN A 34 10.16 4.48 -6.27
C GLN A 34 9.36 3.88 -7.44
N LYS A 35 9.46 4.47 -8.64
CA LYS A 35 8.87 3.91 -9.87
C LYS A 35 9.46 2.54 -10.21
N GLN A 36 10.77 2.37 -10.08
CA GLN A 36 11.43 1.09 -10.33
C GLN A 36 10.90 0.01 -9.37
N LEU A 37 10.84 0.31 -8.07
CA LEU A 37 10.31 -0.61 -7.06
C LEU A 37 8.82 -0.91 -7.29
N TRP A 38 8.03 0.09 -7.65
CA TRP A 38 6.60 -0.06 -7.95
C TRP A 38 6.37 -0.97 -9.16
N ASN A 39 7.15 -0.79 -10.24
CA ASN A 39 7.08 -1.64 -11.41
C ASN A 39 7.50 -3.08 -11.08
N TYR A 40 8.59 -3.25 -10.34
CA TYR A 40 9.04 -4.56 -9.85
C TYR A 40 7.95 -5.27 -9.04
N ALA A 41 7.32 -4.56 -8.11
CA ALA A 41 6.24 -5.11 -7.31
C ALA A 41 5.05 -5.54 -8.17
N ARG A 42 4.65 -4.70 -9.14
CA ARG A 42 3.57 -4.98 -10.07
C ARG A 42 3.83 -6.26 -10.87
N GLU A 43 5.00 -6.36 -11.50
CA GLU A 43 5.39 -7.52 -12.31
C GLU A 43 5.51 -8.80 -11.47
N THR A 44 6.15 -8.71 -10.32
CA THR A 44 6.36 -9.85 -9.41
C THR A 44 5.03 -10.39 -8.89
N LEU A 45 4.14 -9.53 -8.40
CA LEU A 45 2.86 -9.94 -7.83
C LEU A 45 1.89 -10.48 -8.90
N MET A 46 1.91 -9.92 -10.11
CA MET A 46 1.15 -10.47 -11.23
C MET A 46 1.66 -11.86 -11.64
N SER A 47 2.97 -12.00 -11.84
CA SER A 47 3.55 -13.23 -12.39
C SER A 47 3.57 -14.38 -11.38
N ARG A 48 3.86 -14.10 -10.10
CA ARG A 48 4.03 -15.14 -9.08
C ARG A 48 2.74 -15.49 -8.35
N CYS A 49 1.88 -14.50 -8.09
CA CYS A 49 0.69 -14.67 -7.27
C CYS A 49 -0.62 -14.53 -8.07
N GLY A 50 -0.58 -14.31 -9.38
CA GLY A 50 -1.78 -14.09 -10.18
C GLY A 50 -2.60 -12.87 -9.72
N ALA A 51 -1.96 -11.88 -9.08
CA ALA A 51 -2.63 -10.70 -8.58
C ALA A 51 -3.18 -9.85 -9.74
N VAL A 52 -4.37 -9.33 -9.56
CA VAL A 52 -4.98 -8.34 -10.46
C VAL A 52 -4.58 -6.96 -9.96
N ILE A 53 -3.95 -6.16 -10.82
CA ILE A 53 -3.57 -4.78 -10.48
C ILE A 53 -4.77 -3.86 -10.66
N ASN A 54 -5.12 -3.13 -9.60
CA ASN A 54 -6.22 -2.17 -9.61
C ASN A 54 -5.73 -0.72 -9.82
N SER A 55 -4.47 -0.46 -9.48
CA SER A 55 -3.85 0.86 -9.70
C SER A 55 -3.69 1.14 -11.18
N PRO A 56 -4.05 2.34 -11.68
CA PRO A 56 -3.78 2.74 -13.07
C PRO A 56 -2.27 2.86 -13.34
N ASP A 57 -1.88 2.83 -14.63
CA ASP A 57 -0.48 2.84 -15.05
C ASP A 57 0.25 4.15 -14.70
N ASP A 58 -0.49 5.25 -14.61
CA ASP A 58 -0.01 6.58 -14.22
C ASP A 58 -0.19 6.89 -12.72
N ALA A 59 -0.49 5.86 -11.91
CA ALA A 59 -0.64 6.03 -10.46
C ALA A 59 0.65 6.53 -9.80
N LEU A 60 0.48 7.24 -8.68
CA LEU A 60 1.61 7.65 -7.85
C LEU A 60 2.36 6.39 -7.33
N PRO A 61 3.68 6.24 -7.56
CA PRO A 61 4.42 5.00 -7.29
C PRO A 61 4.74 4.76 -5.81
N TYR A 62 3.96 5.36 -4.93
CA TYR A 62 4.02 5.12 -3.48
C TYR A 62 2.91 4.21 -2.99
N ILE A 63 1.92 3.91 -3.83
CA ILE A 63 0.78 3.07 -3.48
C ILE A 63 0.49 2.14 -4.65
N LEU A 64 0.40 0.85 -4.35
CA LEU A 64 -0.06 -0.18 -5.28
C LEU A 64 -1.29 -0.86 -4.69
N ASN A 65 -2.38 -0.87 -5.42
CA ASN A 65 -3.57 -1.62 -5.06
C ASN A 65 -3.67 -2.86 -5.95
N ILE A 66 -3.80 -4.01 -5.32
CA ILE A 66 -3.95 -5.31 -5.99
C ILE A 66 -5.16 -6.05 -5.45
N SER A 67 -5.66 -7.00 -6.19
CA SER A 67 -6.67 -7.97 -5.73
C SER A 67 -6.20 -9.40 -5.97
N LEU A 68 -6.55 -10.30 -5.04
CA LEU A 68 -6.38 -11.74 -5.18
C LEU A 68 -7.75 -12.42 -5.15
N PRO A 69 -8.41 -12.57 -6.31
CA PRO A 69 -9.76 -13.10 -6.39
C PRO A 69 -9.87 -14.50 -5.75
N GLY A 70 -10.91 -14.69 -4.96
CA GLY A 70 -11.13 -15.93 -4.22
C GLY A 70 -10.64 -15.87 -2.76
N TYR A 71 -10.03 -14.77 -2.31
CA TYR A 71 -9.64 -14.58 -0.92
C TYR A 71 -10.24 -13.28 -0.38
N ARG A 72 -10.69 -13.29 0.87
CA ARG A 72 -11.09 -12.04 1.53
C ARG A 72 -9.86 -11.25 1.97
N SER A 73 -9.86 -9.96 1.72
CA SER A 73 -8.76 -9.06 2.08
C SER A 73 -8.38 -9.12 3.56
N GLU A 74 -9.37 -9.22 4.45
CA GLU A 74 -9.14 -9.35 5.90
C GLU A 74 -8.39 -10.65 6.26
N THR A 75 -8.75 -11.77 5.61
CA THR A 75 -8.06 -13.05 5.82
C THR A 75 -6.61 -12.98 5.36
N LEU A 76 -6.36 -12.38 4.19
CA LEU A 76 -5.01 -12.16 3.68
C LEU A 76 -4.22 -11.22 4.59
N LEU A 77 -4.85 -10.16 5.10
CA LEU A 77 -4.23 -9.20 5.99
C LEU A 77 -3.72 -9.86 7.27
N HIS A 78 -4.56 -10.65 7.96
CA HIS A 78 -4.15 -11.36 9.16
C HIS A 78 -3.09 -12.44 8.89
N PHE A 79 -3.15 -13.10 7.73
CA PHE A 79 -2.14 -14.08 7.33
C PHE A 79 -0.77 -13.42 7.11
N LEU A 80 -0.73 -12.24 6.50
CA LEU A 80 0.48 -11.45 6.29
C LEU A 80 1.00 -10.85 7.60
N GLU A 81 0.11 -10.32 8.44
CA GLU A 81 0.45 -9.75 9.75
C GLU A 81 1.15 -10.77 10.65
N ALA A 82 0.70 -12.03 10.65
CA ALA A 82 1.35 -13.12 11.37
C ALA A 82 2.79 -13.41 10.89
N ARG A 83 3.18 -12.85 9.75
CA ARG A 83 4.53 -12.94 9.15
C ARG A 83 5.29 -11.62 9.19
N ASN A 84 4.81 -10.65 9.98
CA ASN A 84 5.36 -9.29 10.07
C ASN A 84 5.33 -8.51 8.76
N ILE A 85 4.37 -8.82 7.88
CA ILE A 85 4.12 -8.08 6.64
C ILE A 85 2.84 -7.28 6.82
N PHE A 86 2.96 -5.95 6.80
CA PHE A 86 1.86 -5.04 7.09
C PHE A 86 1.40 -4.34 5.81
N VAL A 87 0.19 -4.65 5.40
CA VAL A 87 -0.53 -4.01 4.29
C VAL A 87 -1.88 -3.51 4.78
N SER A 88 -2.69 -2.91 3.93
CA SER A 88 -4.03 -2.44 4.31
C SER A 88 -5.11 -3.06 3.44
N SER A 89 -6.26 -3.37 4.02
CA SER A 89 -7.47 -3.72 3.31
C SER A 89 -8.40 -2.49 3.26
N GLY A 90 -8.67 -1.97 2.08
CA GLY A 90 -9.60 -0.85 1.91
C GLY A 90 -9.13 0.48 2.52
N SER A 91 -10.07 1.36 2.86
CA SER A 91 -9.82 2.61 3.59
C SER A 91 -9.97 2.39 5.10
N ALA A 92 -9.14 3.05 5.91
CA ALA A 92 -9.18 2.97 7.37
C ALA A 92 -10.55 3.32 7.99
N CYS A 93 -11.41 4.02 7.26
CA CYS A 93 -12.75 4.45 7.70
C CYS A 93 -13.87 3.47 7.36
N ALA A 94 -13.61 2.46 6.52
CA ALA A 94 -14.65 1.55 6.04
C ALA A 94 -14.67 0.24 6.86
N LYS A 95 -15.01 0.33 8.15
CA LYS A 95 -15.16 -0.84 9.04
C LYS A 95 -16.02 -1.93 8.36
N GLY A 96 -15.39 -2.98 7.82
CA GLY A 96 -16.08 -4.14 7.25
C GLY A 96 -16.81 -3.94 5.92
N HIS A 97 -16.72 -2.77 5.31
CA HIS A 97 -17.26 -2.48 3.97
C HIS A 97 -16.12 -2.32 2.98
N GLY A 98 -16.24 -2.92 1.79
CA GLY A 98 -15.25 -2.79 0.71
C GLY A 98 -14.96 -1.32 0.36
N SER A 99 -13.81 -1.07 -0.24
CA SER A 99 -13.37 0.29 -0.59
C SER A 99 -14.40 1.02 -1.48
N TYR A 100 -14.91 2.15 -0.99
CA TYR A 100 -15.78 3.03 -1.79
C TYR A 100 -15.07 3.47 -3.09
N VAL A 101 -13.78 3.80 -3.01
CA VAL A 101 -12.98 4.22 -4.16
C VAL A 101 -12.96 3.15 -5.25
N LEU A 102 -12.72 1.90 -4.90
CA LEU A 102 -12.66 0.81 -5.87
C LEU A 102 -14.04 0.53 -6.51
N LYS A 103 -15.13 0.75 -5.77
CA LYS A 103 -16.50 0.67 -6.30
C LYS A 103 -16.76 1.76 -7.32
N GLU A 104 -16.40 3.01 -7.01
CA GLU A 104 -16.54 4.14 -7.93
C GLU A 104 -15.65 4.00 -9.17
N MET A 105 -14.52 3.32 -9.06
CA MET A 105 -13.69 2.92 -10.21
C MET A 105 -14.33 1.80 -11.06
N GLY A 106 -15.49 1.27 -10.66
CA GLY A 106 -16.23 0.26 -11.40
C GLY A 106 -15.68 -1.17 -11.24
N LEU A 107 -14.87 -1.44 -10.20
CA LEU A 107 -14.36 -2.79 -9.97
C LEU A 107 -15.48 -3.73 -9.50
N LYS A 108 -15.41 -4.97 -9.98
CA LYS A 108 -16.33 -6.04 -9.58
C LYS A 108 -16.19 -6.36 -8.08
N PRO A 109 -17.27 -6.80 -7.40
CA PRO A 109 -17.22 -7.18 -5.98
C PRO A 109 -16.09 -8.13 -5.62
N ALA A 110 -15.85 -9.17 -6.41
CA ALA A 110 -14.76 -10.12 -6.18
C ALA A 110 -13.36 -9.47 -6.15
N LEU A 111 -13.14 -8.36 -6.85
CA LEU A 111 -11.91 -7.59 -6.79
C LEU A 111 -11.89 -6.66 -5.57
N THR A 112 -13.01 -6.00 -5.27
CA THR A 112 -13.07 -5.08 -4.13
C THR A 112 -12.94 -5.81 -2.79
N ASP A 113 -13.51 -7.02 -2.68
CA ASP A 113 -13.49 -7.82 -1.45
C ASP A 113 -12.11 -8.47 -1.18
N SER A 114 -11.30 -8.64 -2.22
CA SER A 114 -9.95 -9.22 -2.15
C SER A 114 -8.84 -8.18 -2.24
N ALA A 115 -9.16 -6.89 -2.21
CA ALA A 115 -8.22 -5.83 -2.47
C ALA A 115 -7.26 -5.58 -1.30
N LEU A 116 -5.97 -5.50 -1.60
CA LEU A 116 -4.91 -5.09 -0.69
C LEU A 116 -4.25 -3.82 -1.20
N ARG A 117 -3.98 -2.89 -0.28
CA ARG A 117 -3.21 -1.68 -0.56
C ARG A 117 -1.82 -1.83 0.03
N ILE A 118 -0.82 -1.79 -0.84
CA ILE A 118 0.59 -1.82 -0.52
C ILE A 118 1.09 -0.37 -0.58
N SER A 119 1.74 0.09 0.49
CA SER A 119 2.31 1.43 0.55
C SER A 119 3.82 1.32 0.66
N PHE A 120 4.53 2.08 -0.16
CA PHE A 120 5.99 2.07 -0.23
C PHE A 120 6.58 3.29 0.44
N CYS A 121 7.74 3.13 1.04
CA CYS A 121 8.57 4.21 1.56
C CYS A 121 9.99 4.12 1.00
N LYS A 122 10.81 5.13 1.29
CA LYS A 122 12.21 5.21 0.81
C LYS A 122 13.11 4.05 1.23
N ASN A 123 12.71 3.28 2.23
CA ASN A 123 13.51 2.19 2.80
C ASN A 123 13.12 0.81 2.26
N ASN A 124 12.01 0.72 1.53
CA ASN A 124 11.61 -0.56 0.94
C ASN A 124 12.52 -0.95 -0.22
N THR A 125 12.69 -2.24 -0.38
CA THR A 125 13.57 -2.89 -1.35
C THR A 125 12.82 -3.96 -2.15
N GLU A 126 13.42 -4.45 -3.22
CA GLU A 126 12.90 -5.59 -3.98
C GLU A 126 12.74 -6.85 -3.10
N ASN A 127 13.64 -7.05 -2.14
CA ASN A 127 13.55 -8.16 -1.19
C ASN A 127 12.26 -8.11 -0.35
N ASP A 128 11.76 -6.93 0.01
CA ASP A 128 10.49 -6.81 0.73
C ASP A 128 9.32 -7.25 -0.15
N ILE A 129 9.42 -6.97 -1.46
CA ILE A 129 8.41 -7.40 -2.43
C ILE A 129 8.46 -8.93 -2.62
N ASP A 130 9.65 -9.51 -2.68
CA ASP A 130 9.80 -10.95 -2.79
C ASP A 130 9.23 -11.68 -1.57
N LEU A 131 9.51 -11.17 -0.36
CA LEU A 131 8.92 -11.70 0.87
C LEU A 131 7.38 -11.61 0.88
N LEU A 132 6.82 -10.50 0.40
CA LEU A 132 5.39 -10.35 0.25
C LEU A 132 4.83 -11.37 -0.76
N ALA A 133 5.48 -11.53 -1.92
CA ALA A 133 5.06 -12.47 -2.93
C ALA A 133 5.13 -13.92 -2.43
N ASP A 134 6.21 -14.30 -1.73
CA ASP A 134 6.32 -15.63 -1.09
C ASP A 134 5.20 -15.89 -0.09
N ALA A 135 4.91 -14.91 0.75
CA ALA A 135 3.84 -15.03 1.74
C ALA A 135 2.45 -15.15 1.08
N LEU A 136 2.20 -14.44 -0.02
CA LEU A 136 0.94 -14.56 -0.77
C LEU A 136 0.82 -15.92 -1.48
N CYS A 137 1.91 -16.43 -2.07
CA CYS A 137 1.94 -17.79 -2.64
C CYS A 137 1.71 -18.86 -1.57
N ASP A 138 2.22 -18.65 -0.35
CA ASP A 138 1.95 -19.57 0.77
C ASP A 138 0.51 -19.45 1.28
N ALA A 139 -0.07 -18.25 1.26
CA ALA A 139 -1.48 -18.07 1.57
C ALA A 139 -2.39 -18.90 0.65
N GLU A 140 -2.07 -18.98 -0.63
CA GLU A 140 -2.82 -19.81 -1.59
C GLU A 140 -2.81 -21.32 -1.27
N LYS A 141 -1.74 -21.81 -0.65
CA LYS A 141 -1.61 -23.22 -0.25
C LYS A 141 -2.39 -23.55 1.04
N VAL A 142 -2.56 -22.57 1.91
CA VAL A 142 -3.09 -22.77 3.27
C VAL A 142 -4.51 -22.26 3.43
N LEU A 143 -4.86 -21.15 2.79
CA LEU A 143 -6.17 -20.53 2.93
C LEU A 143 -7.18 -21.17 1.98
N ARG A 144 -8.41 -21.33 2.47
CA ARG A 144 -9.53 -21.77 1.63
C ARG A 144 -10.05 -20.60 0.81
N LYS A 145 -10.27 -20.83 -0.48
CA LYS A 145 -10.96 -19.84 -1.33
C LYS A 145 -12.38 -19.61 -0.80
N ALA A 146 -12.75 -18.35 -0.70
CA ALA A 146 -14.12 -17.96 -0.37
C ALA A 146 -14.95 -17.94 -1.65
N ASN A 147 -16.21 -18.39 -1.56
CA ASN A 147 -17.18 -18.17 -2.64
C ASN A 147 -17.61 -16.69 -2.59
N ILE A 148 -16.87 -15.83 -3.32
CA ILE A 148 -17.12 -14.38 -3.40
C ILE A 148 -17.60 -14.08 -4.81
#